data_1727e0d9d0ee0e22e34d132b98555aa1
#
_entry.id   1727e0d9d0ee0e22e34d132b98555aa1
#
_cell.length_a   1.000
_cell.length_b   1.000
_cell.length_c   1.000
_cell.angle_alpha   90.00
_cell.angle_beta   90.00
_cell.angle_gamma   90.00
#
_symmetry.space_group_name_H-M   'P 1'
#
loop_
_entity.id
_entity.type
_entity.pdbx_description
1 polymer ?
#
loop_
_entity_poly.entity_id
_entity_poly.type
_entity_poly.pdbx_seq_one_letter_code
_entity_poly.pdbx_strand_id
1 'polypeptide(L)'
;MISVAPLLIACGDGALEIVTGQAGDGITMQGSQLAQTLGLVQGSRLNSQPACTARRRTRVLILGVNGFIGNHLTERLLREDHYEVYGLDIGSDAISRFLNHPHFHFVEGDISIHSEWIEYHVKKCDVVLPLVAIATPIEYT
;
A
#
# COMPACT_ATOMS: atom_id res chain seq x y z
N MET A 1 -26.62 -11.64 -13.22
CA MET A 1 -27.91 -11.90 -12.52
C MET A 1 -27.63 -12.95 -11.46
N ILE A 2 -28.15 -12.80 -10.26
CA ILE A 2 -27.92 -13.74 -9.16
C ILE A 2 -29.23 -14.51 -8.94
N SER A 3 -29.13 -15.83 -8.84
CA SER A 3 -30.19 -16.68 -8.29
C SER A 3 -29.78 -17.06 -6.86
N VAL A 4 -30.71 -17.16 -5.94
CA VAL A 4 -30.44 -17.39 -4.52
C VAL A 4 -30.66 -18.83 -4.04
N ALA A 5 -31.23 -19.66 -4.85
CA ALA A 5 -31.42 -21.09 -4.52
C ALA A 5 -31.41 -21.95 -5.79
N PRO A 6 -30.28 -22.47 -6.26
CA PRO A 6 -28.88 -22.31 -5.76
C PRO A 6 -28.34 -20.91 -5.95
N LEU A 7 -27.29 -20.56 -5.19
CA LEU A 7 -26.61 -19.25 -5.34
C LEU A 7 -25.77 -19.27 -6.62
N LEU A 8 -26.30 -18.66 -7.67
CA LEU A 8 -25.66 -18.54 -8.98
C LEU A 8 -25.24 -17.09 -9.23
N ILE A 9 -24.00 -16.87 -9.61
CA ILE A 9 -23.42 -15.57 -9.96
C ILE A 9 -23.10 -15.58 -11.45
N ALA A 10 -23.74 -14.71 -12.22
CA ALA A 10 -23.41 -14.55 -13.63
C ALA A 10 -22.05 -13.89 -13.81
N CYS A 11 -21.19 -14.49 -14.62
CA CYS A 11 -19.82 -14.05 -14.90
C CYS A 11 -19.59 -14.11 -16.41
N GLY A 12 -19.38 -12.96 -17.07
CA GLY A 12 -19.05 -12.94 -18.50
C GLY A 12 -19.99 -13.82 -19.34
N ASP A 13 -19.45 -14.92 -19.88
CA ASP A 13 -20.19 -15.86 -20.73
C ASP A 13 -20.80 -17.05 -19.97
N GLY A 14 -20.86 -17.01 -18.65
CA GLY A 14 -21.34 -18.14 -17.85
C GLY A 14 -21.86 -17.73 -16.48
N ALA A 15 -22.04 -18.73 -15.62
CA ALA A 15 -22.43 -18.55 -14.23
C ALA A 15 -21.62 -19.48 -13.32
N LEU A 16 -21.28 -18.99 -12.14
CA LEU A 16 -20.66 -19.75 -11.08
C LEU A 16 -21.67 -20.10 -10.02
N GLU A 17 -21.72 -21.37 -9.62
CA GLU A 17 -22.49 -21.83 -8.49
C GLU A 17 -21.60 -21.74 -7.23
N ILE A 18 -22.09 -21.05 -6.21
CA ILE A 18 -21.44 -21.02 -4.91
C ILE A 18 -22.08 -22.08 -4.03
N VAL A 19 -21.41 -23.21 -3.89
CA VAL A 19 -21.88 -24.33 -3.07
C VAL A 19 -21.73 -24.03 -1.59
N THR A 20 -20.55 -23.50 -1.20
CA THR A 20 -20.26 -23.13 0.18
C THR A 20 -19.44 -21.84 0.21
N GLY A 21 -19.55 -21.06 1.28
CA GLY A 21 -18.80 -19.84 1.48
C GLY A 21 -18.87 -19.35 2.91
N GLN A 22 -18.12 -18.27 3.20
CA GLN A 22 -18.03 -17.66 4.50
C GLN A 22 -18.25 -16.14 4.38
N ALA A 23 -19.03 -15.55 5.27
CA ALA A 23 -19.21 -14.11 5.37
C ALA A 23 -18.36 -13.55 6.51
N GLY A 24 -17.37 -12.73 6.19
CA GLY A 24 -16.42 -12.20 7.19
C GLY A 24 -15.64 -13.32 7.88
N ASP A 25 -15.43 -13.19 9.19
CA ASP A 25 -14.75 -14.18 10.04
C ASP A 25 -15.71 -15.27 10.57
N GLY A 26 -16.83 -15.45 9.93
CA GLY A 26 -17.90 -16.34 10.34
C GLY A 26 -17.67 -17.82 10.01
N ILE A 27 -18.72 -18.62 10.25
CA ILE A 27 -18.74 -20.05 9.97
C ILE A 27 -18.98 -20.29 8.48
N THR A 28 -18.36 -21.32 7.93
CA THR A 28 -18.65 -21.78 6.56
C THR A 28 -20.10 -22.28 6.47
N MET A 29 -20.86 -21.79 5.50
CA MET A 29 -22.26 -22.10 5.28
C MET A 29 -22.55 -22.43 3.82
N GLN A 30 -23.69 -23.03 3.55
CA GLN A 30 -24.12 -23.31 2.16
C GLN A 30 -24.47 -22.02 1.41
N GLY A 31 -24.33 -22.04 0.09
CA GLY A 31 -24.54 -20.86 -0.75
C GLY A 31 -25.91 -20.18 -0.56
N SER A 32 -26.98 -20.94 -0.36
CA SER A 32 -28.31 -20.40 -0.09
C SER A 32 -28.40 -19.66 1.26
N GLN A 33 -27.72 -20.18 2.30
CA GLN A 33 -27.63 -19.53 3.60
C GLN A 33 -26.73 -18.29 3.54
N LEU A 34 -25.63 -18.39 2.78
CA LEU A 34 -24.74 -17.26 2.52
C LEU A 34 -25.48 -16.11 1.84
N ALA A 35 -26.31 -16.42 0.83
CA ALA A 35 -27.13 -15.42 0.15
C ALA A 35 -28.07 -14.69 1.10
N GLN A 36 -28.73 -15.43 2.01
CA GLN A 36 -29.61 -14.83 3.04
C GLN A 36 -28.85 -13.96 4.02
N THR A 37 -27.71 -14.46 4.52
CA THR A 37 -26.85 -13.72 5.48
C THR A 37 -26.35 -12.41 4.88
N LEU A 38 -26.00 -12.41 3.58
CA LEU A 38 -25.53 -11.22 2.86
C LEU A 38 -26.66 -10.35 2.29
N GLY A 39 -27.92 -10.73 2.51
CA GLY A 39 -29.10 -9.99 2.00
C GLY A 39 -29.16 -9.96 0.46
N LEU A 40 -28.62 -10.98 -0.23
CA LEU A 40 -28.63 -11.05 -1.67
C LEU A 40 -30.02 -11.47 -2.18
N VAL A 41 -30.48 -10.73 -3.19
CA VAL A 41 -31.73 -11.04 -3.89
C VAL A 41 -31.45 -11.29 -5.38
N GLN A 42 -32.40 -11.92 -6.08
CA GLN A 42 -32.26 -12.11 -7.51
C GLN A 42 -32.07 -10.76 -8.22
N GLY A 43 -31.02 -10.66 -9.03
CA GLY A 43 -30.65 -9.42 -9.70
C GLY A 43 -29.68 -8.52 -8.94
N SER A 44 -29.31 -8.85 -7.68
CA SER A 44 -28.22 -8.18 -6.98
C SER A 44 -26.95 -8.20 -7.85
N ARG A 45 -26.19 -7.12 -7.84
CA ARG A 45 -24.88 -7.05 -8.48
C ARG A 45 -23.80 -7.12 -7.41
N LEU A 46 -22.91 -8.09 -7.56
CA LEU A 46 -21.68 -8.07 -6.79
C LEU A 46 -20.75 -7.02 -7.43
N ASN A 47 -20.50 -5.94 -6.72
CA ASN A 47 -19.49 -5.00 -7.14
C ASN A 47 -18.14 -5.71 -7.12
N SER A 48 -17.47 -5.72 -8.25
CA SER A 48 -16.07 -6.12 -8.36
C SER A 48 -15.12 -5.03 -7.84
N GLN A 49 -15.50 -4.34 -6.76
CA GLN A 49 -14.44 -3.77 -5.94
C GLN A 49 -13.70 -4.99 -5.41
N PRO A 50 -12.40 -5.12 -5.71
CA PRO A 50 -11.62 -6.14 -5.05
C PRO A 50 -11.92 -6.00 -3.56
N ALA A 51 -12.42 -7.09 -2.94
CA ALA A 51 -12.51 -7.15 -1.49
C ALA A 51 -11.20 -6.56 -1.00
N CYS A 52 -11.28 -5.62 -0.07
CA CYS A 52 -10.12 -4.94 0.49
C CYS A 52 -9.25 -6.02 1.15
N THR A 53 -8.53 -6.80 0.34
CA THR A 53 -7.24 -7.28 0.73
C THR A 53 -6.52 -5.98 0.98
N ALA A 54 -6.21 -5.69 2.22
CA ALA A 54 -5.45 -4.51 2.62
C ALA A 54 -4.29 -4.46 1.62
N ARG A 55 -4.45 -3.59 0.61
CA ARG A 55 -3.51 -3.56 -0.51
C ARG A 55 -2.21 -3.21 0.16
N ARG A 56 -1.28 -4.17 0.23
CA ARG A 56 0.05 -3.94 0.79
C ARG A 56 0.54 -2.65 0.17
N ARG A 57 0.83 -1.65 1.01
CA ARG A 57 1.38 -0.37 0.54
C ARG A 57 2.69 -0.62 -0.18
N THR A 58 2.89 0.05 -1.28
CA THR A 58 4.17 0.08 -1.97
C THR A 58 5.18 0.80 -1.07
N ARG A 59 6.23 0.11 -0.68
CA ARG A 59 7.29 0.63 0.18
C ARG A 59 8.33 1.35 -0.65
N VAL A 60 8.56 2.61 -0.32
CA VAL A 60 9.53 3.46 -1.02
C VAL A 60 10.60 3.91 -0.04
N LEU A 61 11.85 3.59 -0.33
CA LEU A 61 13.01 4.11 0.40
C LEU A 61 13.58 5.33 -0.32
N ILE A 62 13.71 6.44 0.40
CA ILE A 62 14.29 7.69 -0.11
C ILE A 62 15.52 8.04 0.74
N LEU A 63 16.69 7.98 0.15
CA LEU A 63 17.93 8.49 0.74
C LEU A 63 18.10 9.93 0.26
N GLY A 64 18.25 10.88 1.18
CA GLY A 64 18.22 12.32 0.88
C GLY A 64 16.80 12.89 0.89
N VAL A 65 15.97 12.41 1.80
CA VAL A 65 14.53 12.74 1.89
C VAL A 65 14.26 14.19 2.26
N ASN A 66 15.18 14.85 2.98
CA ASN A 66 15.09 16.26 3.37
C ASN A 66 15.52 17.24 2.26
N GLY A 67 16.13 16.74 1.18
CA GLY A 67 16.51 17.52 0.02
C GLY A 67 15.31 18.03 -0.78
N PHE A 68 15.56 18.94 -1.75
CA PHE A 68 14.51 19.57 -2.56
C PHE A 68 13.61 18.52 -3.26
N ILE A 69 14.19 17.56 -3.96
CA ILE A 69 13.43 16.52 -4.65
C ILE A 69 12.77 15.57 -3.62
N GLY A 70 13.55 15.14 -2.62
CA GLY A 70 13.10 14.18 -1.62
C GLY A 70 11.85 14.61 -0.87
N ASN A 71 11.82 15.87 -0.37
CA ASN A 71 10.68 16.35 0.39
C ASN A 71 9.40 16.52 -0.45
N HIS A 72 9.51 17.01 -1.70
CA HIS A 72 8.36 17.16 -2.59
C HIS A 72 7.80 15.81 -3.03
N LEU A 73 8.68 14.85 -3.30
CA LEU A 73 8.27 13.49 -3.64
C LEU A 73 7.59 12.82 -2.44
N THR A 74 8.14 12.95 -1.25
CA THR A 74 7.53 12.44 0.00
C THR A 74 6.13 13.02 0.18
N GLU A 75 5.96 14.32 0.02
CA GLU A 75 4.65 14.95 0.08
C GLU A 75 3.65 14.33 -0.92
N ARG A 76 4.10 14.13 -2.15
CA ARG A 76 3.25 13.55 -3.20
C ARG A 76 2.86 12.11 -2.91
N LEU A 77 3.80 11.29 -2.43
CA LEU A 77 3.55 9.89 -2.09
C LEU A 77 2.61 9.76 -0.89
N LEU A 78 2.79 10.58 0.15
CA LEU A 78 1.96 10.52 1.37
C LEU A 78 0.53 11.03 1.16
N ARG A 79 0.26 11.79 0.11
CA ARG A 79 -1.12 12.15 -0.30
C ARG A 79 -1.90 10.96 -0.86
N GLU A 80 -1.21 9.92 -1.27
CA GLU A 80 -1.81 8.73 -1.85
C GLU A 80 -1.74 7.58 -0.83
N ASP A 81 -2.89 7.07 -0.38
CA ASP A 81 -3.00 6.09 0.71
C ASP A 81 -2.46 4.68 0.37
N HIS A 82 -1.70 4.53 -0.68
CA HIS A 82 -1.11 3.25 -1.07
C HIS A 82 0.42 3.17 -1.00
N TYR A 83 1.06 4.22 -0.48
CA TYR A 83 2.50 4.24 -0.26
C TYR A 83 2.85 4.21 1.23
N GLU A 84 4.00 3.63 1.53
CA GLU A 84 4.69 3.68 2.81
C GLU A 84 6.12 4.14 2.56
N VAL A 85 6.50 5.27 3.12
CA VAL A 85 7.76 5.96 2.80
C VAL A 85 8.74 5.82 3.94
N TYR A 86 9.93 5.34 3.62
CA TYR A 86 11.09 5.28 4.51
C TYR A 86 12.10 6.31 4.05
N GLY A 87 12.49 7.22 4.94
CA GLY A 87 13.40 8.31 4.63
C GLY A 87 14.64 8.30 5.52
N LEU A 88 15.79 8.60 4.94
CA LEU A 88 17.02 8.86 5.68
C LEU A 88 17.67 10.14 5.16
N ASP A 89 18.06 11.02 6.08
CA ASP A 89 18.81 12.26 5.80
C ASP A 89 19.54 12.73 7.05
N ILE A 90 20.53 13.61 6.89
CA ILE A 90 21.29 14.22 7.99
C ILE A 90 20.52 15.29 8.76
N GLY A 91 19.37 15.70 8.28
CA GLY A 91 18.48 16.69 8.91
C GLY A 91 17.03 16.47 8.55
N SER A 92 16.14 17.23 9.18
CA SER A 92 14.68 17.02 9.07
C SER A 92 13.86 18.31 8.85
N ASP A 93 14.51 19.45 8.60
CA ASP A 93 13.83 20.75 8.55
C ASP A 93 12.75 20.83 7.50
N ALA A 94 13.03 20.39 6.26
CA ALA A 94 12.09 20.45 5.16
C ALA A 94 10.96 19.41 5.25
N ILE A 95 11.17 18.32 5.99
CA ILE A 95 10.22 17.20 6.15
C ILE A 95 9.51 17.20 7.51
N SER A 96 9.75 18.20 8.36
CA SER A 96 9.22 18.29 9.72
C SER A 96 7.69 18.10 9.77
N ARG A 97 6.97 18.59 8.75
CA ARG A 97 5.52 18.45 8.61
C ARG A 97 5.04 17.00 8.43
N PHE A 98 5.92 16.08 8.06
CA PHE A 98 5.58 14.67 7.80
C PHE A 98 5.98 13.72 8.94
N LEU A 99 6.78 14.16 9.91
CA LEU A 99 7.33 13.28 10.95
C LEU A 99 6.27 12.52 11.76
N ASN A 100 5.07 13.09 11.88
CA ASN A 100 3.94 12.44 12.58
C ASN A 100 2.99 11.71 11.63
N HIS A 101 3.32 11.58 10.34
CA HIS A 101 2.43 10.90 9.40
C HIS A 101 2.53 9.37 9.58
N PRO A 102 1.40 8.62 9.68
CA PRO A 102 1.41 7.19 10.03
C PRO A 102 2.12 6.30 9.01
N HIS A 103 2.34 6.77 7.79
CA HIS A 103 3.01 6.05 6.71
C HIS A 103 4.36 6.66 6.31
N PHE A 104 4.94 7.48 7.18
CA PHE A 104 6.27 8.04 7.00
C PHE A 104 7.19 7.62 8.15
N HIS A 105 8.29 6.95 7.80
CA HIS A 105 9.29 6.45 8.75
C HIS A 105 10.62 7.13 8.46
N PHE A 106 11.03 8.03 9.33
CA PHE A 106 12.24 8.82 9.16
C PHE A 106 13.32 8.39 10.14
N VAL A 107 14.54 8.30 9.64
CA VAL A 107 15.75 8.17 10.45
C VAL A 107 16.72 9.32 10.11
N GLU A 108 17.09 10.09 11.12
CA GLU A 108 18.11 11.11 10.98
C GLU A 108 19.49 10.46 11.08
N GLY A 109 20.32 10.65 10.07
CA GLY A 109 21.64 10.08 10.05
C GLY A 109 22.36 10.19 8.71
N ASP A 110 23.65 9.87 8.75
CA ASP A 110 24.51 9.84 7.58
C ASP A 110 24.47 8.46 6.90
N ILE A 111 24.38 8.45 5.57
CA ILE A 111 24.37 7.22 4.76
C ILE A 111 25.63 6.37 4.95
N SER A 112 26.76 6.98 5.27
CA SER A 112 28.02 6.27 5.48
C SER A 112 28.05 5.49 6.81
N ILE A 113 27.22 5.91 7.77
CA ILE A 113 27.17 5.32 9.12
C ILE A 113 26.02 4.33 9.25
N HIS A 114 24.89 4.58 8.58
CA HIS A 114 23.66 3.80 8.70
C HIS A 114 23.55 2.68 7.65
N SER A 115 24.66 2.07 7.24
CA SER A 115 24.72 1.05 6.21
C SER A 115 23.82 -0.17 6.49
N GLU A 116 23.76 -0.65 7.73
CA GLU A 116 22.91 -1.80 8.12
C GLU A 116 21.43 -1.48 7.97
N TRP A 117 21.01 -0.28 8.38
CA TRP A 117 19.62 0.17 8.23
C TRP A 117 19.25 0.30 6.75
N ILE A 118 20.15 0.87 5.94
CA ILE A 118 19.96 1.02 4.50
C ILE A 118 19.84 -0.36 3.85
N GLU A 119 20.76 -1.27 4.12
CA GLU A 119 20.75 -2.63 3.55
C GLU A 119 19.47 -3.38 3.89
N TYR A 120 18.99 -3.26 5.13
CA TYR A 120 17.74 -3.84 5.56
C TYR A 120 16.55 -3.32 4.75
N HIS A 121 16.47 -1.99 4.53
CA HIS A 121 15.35 -1.37 3.83
C HIS A 121 15.44 -1.57 2.31
N VAL A 122 16.63 -1.58 1.73
CA VAL A 122 16.84 -1.94 0.31
C VAL A 122 16.29 -3.33 0.00
N LYS A 123 16.45 -4.29 0.91
CA LYS A 123 15.90 -5.65 0.75
C LYS A 123 14.38 -5.72 0.92
N LYS A 124 13.76 -4.77 1.60
CA LYS A 124 12.33 -4.79 1.98
C LYS A 124 11.46 -3.82 1.21
N CYS A 125 12.04 -2.76 0.64
CA CYS A 125 11.29 -1.78 -0.13
C CYS A 125 11.12 -2.23 -1.58
N ASP A 126 10.02 -1.82 -2.16
CA ASP A 126 9.68 -2.13 -3.55
C ASP A 126 10.38 -1.16 -4.52
N VAL A 127 10.68 0.06 -4.03
CA VAL A 127 11.37 1.13 -4.77
C VAL A 127 12.45 1.75 -3.89
N VAL A 128 13.62 2.00 -4.45
CA VAL A 128 14.73 2.70 -3.77
C VAL A 128 15.16 3.90 -4.60
N LEU A 129 15.20 5.07 -3.98
CA LEU A 129 15.54 6.35 -4.60
C LEU A 129 16.73 6.99 -3.88
N PRO A 130 17.96 6.80 -4.41
CA PRO A 130 19.15 7.45 -3.87
C PRO A 130 19.25 8.90 -4.40
N LEU A 131 18.72 9.85 -3.64
CA LEU A 131 18.70 11.27 -3.99
C LEU A 131 19.82 12.07 -3.28
N VAL A 132 20.73 11.37 -2.61
CA VAL A 132 21.91 11.97 -1.98
C VAL A 132 22.95 12.25 -3.05
N ALA A 133 23.36 13.51 -3.18
CA ALA A 133 24.42 13.92 -4.09
C ALA A 133 25.22 15.07 -3.45
N ILE A 134 26.53 15.08 -3.66
CA ILE A 134 27.38 16.22 -3.39
C ILE A 134 27.30 17.15 -4.60
N ALA A 135 26.62 18.29 -4.43
CA ALA A 135 26.34 19.21 -5.53
C ALA A 135 27.07 20.56 -5.38
N THR A 136 28.28 20.54 -4.81
CA THR A 136 29.12 21.76 -4.72
C THR A 136 30.09 21.84 -5.90
N PRO A 137 30.14 22.95 -6.65
CA PRO A 137 31.02 23.10 -7.83
C PRO A 137 32.51 22.87 -7.55
N ILE A 138 32.94 23.05 -6.30
CA ILE A 138 34.34 22.88 -5.88
C ILE A 138 34.78 21.41 -5.83
N GLU A 139 33.85 20.49 -5.69
CA GLU A 139 34.16 19.05 -5.54
C GLU A 139 34.18 18.28 -6.88
N TYR A 140 33.87 18.95 -8.00
CA TYR A 140 33.94 18.41 -9.35
C TYR A 140 35.18 18.87 -10.14
N THR A 141 36.13 19.58 -9.53
CA THR A 141 37.43 19.98 -10.09
C THR A 141 38.56 19.16 -9.38
#